data_8343c476a67ad4b897f57eaccca6d1e4
#
_entry.id   8343c476a67ad4b897f57eaccca6d1e4
#
_cell.length_a   1.000
_cell.length_b   1.000
_cell.length_c   1.000
_cell.angle_alpha   90.00
_cell.angle_beta   90.00
_cell.angle_gamma   90.00
#
_symmetry.space_group_name_H-M   'P 1'
#
loop_
_entity.id
_entity.type
_entity.pdbx_description
1 polymer ?
#
loop_
_entity_poly.entity_id
_entity_poly.type
_entity_poly.pdbx_seq_one_letter_code
_entity_poly.pdbx_strand_id
1 'polypeptide(L)'
;MDTTVNGIGAVVVAELRAAGYMESTIGQYEKSIKALASFAAANNGVGYSAPLGVAFVSMTISPRTGRFSAQRRFDYGRLVSVFDSFVTTGRVNLSCRKRGGGGARPEVGEFIAVSVAWEADMSNRGLASATCDAYGRVARGYLVFLESRGISCLADADGSSVLAFLESLSCRWARSSLFWVVSNFRPFLKFTGRADLVDAAGLAGVRRSHAILPVLSDDDERLVVQA
;
A
#
# COMPACT_ATOMS: atom_id res chain seq x y z
N MET A 1 -17.19 -25.68 -17.15
CA MET A 1 -16.27 -24.73 -16.49
C MET A 1 -16.20 -25.12 -15.01
N ASP A 2 -15.03 -25.37 -14.48
CA ASP A 2 -14.90 -25.70 -13.06
C ASP A 2 -15.17 -24.45 -12.22
N THR A 3 -16.23 -24.48 -11.41
CA THR A 3 -16.64 -23.38 -10.53
C THR A 3 -16.22 -23.60 -9.08
N THR A 4 -15.39 -24.63 -8.82
CA THR A 4 -14.81 -24.81 -7.49
C THR A 4 -13.81 -23.71 -7.18
N VAL A 5 -13.68 -23.37 -5.90
CA VAL A 5 -12.70 -22.34 -5.46
C VAL A 5 -11.29 -22.70 -5.92
N ASN A 6 -10.91 -23.98 -5.82
CA ASN A 6 -9.59 -24.44 -6.23
C ASN A 6 -9.41 -24.41 -7.76
N GLY A 7 -10.44 -24.77 -8.53
CA GLY A 7 -10.39 -24.74 -9.99
C GLY A 7 -10.24 -23.30 -10.52
N ILE A 8 -11.06 -22.38 -10.04
CA ILE A 8 -10.91 -20.94 -10.36
C ILE A 8 -9.54 -20.42 -9.91
N GLY A 9 -9.13 -20.82 -8.68
CA GLY A 9 -7.83 -20.41 -8.12
C GLY A 9 -6.65 -20.84 -9.00
N ALA A 10 -6.67 -22.06 -9.53
CA ALA A 10 -5.62 -22.54 -10.44
C ALA A 10 -5.54 -21.70 -11.73
N VAL A 11 -6.68 -21.34 -12.32
CA VAL A 11 -6.74 -20.47 -13.50
C VAL A 11 -6.18 -19.08 -13.17
N VAL A 12 -6.56 -18.49 -12.03
CA VAL A 12 -6.06 -17.17 -11.59
C VAL A 12 -4.55 -17.18 -11.41
N VAL A 13 -4.00 -18.24 -10.78
CA VAL A 13 -2.54 -18.37 -10.59
C VAL A 13 -1.81 -18.52 -11.92
N ALA A 14 -2.36 -19.31 -12.86
CA ALA A 14 -1.79 -19.47 -14.20
C ALA A 14 -1.74 -18.14 -14.96
N GLU A 15 -2.82 -17.37 -14.93
CA GLU A 15 -2.89 -16.04 -15.56
C GLU A 15 -1.93 -15.03 -14.92
N LEU A 16 -1.75 -15.06 -13.60
CA LEU A 16 -0.77 -14.22 -12.91
C LEU A 16 0.65 -14.54 -13.37
N ARG A 17 1.00 -15.83 -13.53
CA ARG A 17 2.31 -16.25 -14.06
C ARG A 17 2.48 -15.82 -15.52
N ALA A 18 1.47 -16.05 -16.35
CA ALA A 18 1.50 -15.62 -17.75
C ALA A 18 1.64 -14.11 -17.92
N ALA A 19 1.04 -13.32 -17.01
CA ALA A 19 1.17 -11.87 -16.97
C ALA A 19 2.47 -11.35 -16.33
N GLY A 20 3.40 -12.24 -15.92
CA GLY A 20 4.71 -11.87 -15.39
C GLY A 20 4.69 -11.30 -13.97
N TYR A 21 3.69 -11.63 -13.16
CA TYR A 21 3.66 -11.21 -11.77
C TYR A 21 4.77 -11.88 -10.94
N MET A 22 5.31 -11.14 -9.98
CA MET A 22 6.34 -11.64 -9.06
C MET A 22 5.79 -12.79 -8.20
N GLU A 23 6.61 -13.80 -7.93
CA GLU A 23 6.25 -14.95 -7.08
C GLU A 23 5.71 -14.54 -5.70
N SER A 24 6.23 -13.44 -5.13
CA SER A 24 5.70 -12.89 -3.87
C SER A 24 4.23 -12.44 -3.97
N THR A 25 3.83 -11.90 -5.13
CA THR A 25 2.43 -11.51 -5.41
C THR A 25 1.59 -12.76 -5.62
N ILE A 26 2.08 -13.72 -6.39
CA ILE A 26 1.40 -15.01 -6.63
C ILE A 26 1.16 -15.73 -5.31
N GLY A 27 2.18 -15.81 -4.45
CA GLY A 27 2.05 -16.42 -3.13
C GLY A 27 1.02 -15.74 -2.21
N GLN A 28 0.78 -14.42 -2.37
CA GLN A 28 -0.32 -13.74 -1.65
C GLN A 28 -1.70 -14.17 -2.17
N TYR A 29 -1.84 -14.33 -3.49
CA TYR A 29 -3.07 -14.88 -4.07
C TYR A 29 -3.31 -16.32 -3.63
N GLU A 30 -2.30 -17.18 -3.69
CA GLU A 30 -2.39 -18.58 -3.25
C GLU A 30 -2.81 -18.71 -1.78
N LYS A 31 -2.25 -17.88 -0.88
CA LYS A 31 -2.69 -17.81 0.53
C LYS A 31 -4.15 -17.42 0.67
N SER A 32 -4.60 -16.43 -0.12
CA SER A 32 -5.98 -15.95 -0.08
C SER A 32 -6.94 -16.98 -0.67
N ILE A 33 -6.55 -17.68 -1.75
CA ILE A 33 -7.31 -18.79 -2.36
C ILE A 33 -7.46 -19.93 -1.36
N LYS A 34 -6.39 -20.33 -0.70
CA LYS A 34 -6.42 -21.37 0.34
C LYS A 34 -7.37 -20.99 1.49
N ALA A 35 -7.34 -19.72 1.92
CA ALA A 35 -8.24 -19.24 2.95
C ALA A 35 -9.71 -19.27 2.50
N LEU A 36 -10.00 -18.88 1.24
CA LEU A 36 -11.35 -18.94 0.65
C LEU A 36 -11.83 -20.37 0.51
N ALA A 37 -10.96 -21.31 0.08
CA ALA A 37 -11.30 -22.73 -0.03
C ALA A 37 -11.65 -23.33 1.34
N SER A 38 -10.86 -23.01 2.38
CA SER A 38 -11.16 -23.44 3.76
C SER A 38 -12.47 -22.83 4.27
N PHE A 39 -12.74 -21.59 3.93
CA PHE A 39 -14.00 -20.93 4.29
C PHE A 39 -15.20 -21.55 3.57
N ALA A 40 -15.08 -21.87 2.28
CA ALA A 40 -16.10 -22.55 1.51
C ALA A 40 -16.42 -23.93 2.12
N ALA A 41 -15.38 -24.73 2.42
CA ALA A 41 -15.55 -26.05 3.04
C ALA A 41 -16.25 -25.96 4.40
N ALA A 42 -15.93 -24.97 5.23
CA ALA A 42 -16.60 -24.74 6.52
C ALA A 42 -18.07 -24.33 6.38
N ASN A 43 -18.47 -23.82 5.20
CA ASN A 43 -19.86 -23.47 4.88
C ASN A 43 -20.54 -24.52 3.95
N ASN A 44 -20.11 -25.78 4.04
CA ASN A 44 -20.67 -26.93 3.32
C ASN A 44 -20.63 -26.80 1.78
N GLY A 45 -19.65 -26.08 1.24
CA GLY A 45 -19.48 -25.91 -0.21
C GLY A 45 -18.05 -26.05 -0.68
N VAL A 46 -17.87 -26.43 -1.93
CA VAL A 46 -16.57 -26.42 -2.64
C VAL A 46 -16.60 -25.44 -3.80
N GLY A 47 -17.78 -25.02 -4.23
CA GLY A 47 -18.02 -24.09 -5.31
C GLY A 47 -17.94 -22.62 -4.85
N TYR A 48 -17.54 -21.76 -5.77
CA TYR A 48 -17.57 -20.32 -5.55
C TYR A 48 -18.94 -19.72 -5.94
N SER A 49 -19.44 -18.80 -5.14
CA SER A 49 -20.59 -17.97 -5.46
C SER A 49 -20.40 -16.55 -4.94
N ALA A 50 -21.05 -15.57 -5.56
CA ALA A 50 -20.96 -14.17 -5.14
C ALA A 50 -21.36 -13.95 -3.65
N PRO A 51 -22.42 -14.57 -3.11
CA PRO A 51 -22.73 -14.49 -1.68
C PRO A 51 -21.62 -15.04 -0.79
N LEU A 52 -20.95 -16.16 -1.18
CA LEU A 52 -19.80 -16.70 -0.47
C LEU A 52 -18.65 -15.69 -0.47
N GLY A 53 -18.39 -15.03 -1.61
CA GLY A 53 -17.36 -13.99 -1.74
C GLY A 53 -17.63 -12.82 -0.79
N VAL A 54 -18.86 -12.30 -0.74
CA VAL A 54 -19.26 -11.21 0.17
C VAL A 54 -19.04 -11.60 1.63
N ALA A 55 -19.46 -12.81 2.02
CA ALA A 55 -19.25 -13.33 3.38
C ALA A 55 -17.77 -13.47 3.71
N PHE A 56 -16.95 -13.94 2.77
CA PHE A 56 -15.50 -14.09 2.95
C PHE A 56 -14.79 -12.75 3.13
N VAL A 57 -15.15 -11.71 2.37
CA VAL A 57 -14.56 -10.36 2.49
C VAL A 57 -14.84 -9.75 3.87
N SER A 58 -15.93 -10.12 4.53
CA SER A 58 -16.25 -9.65 5.88
C SER A 58 -15.32 -10.21 6.97
N MET A 59 -14.56 -11.29 6.67
CA MET A 59 -13.60 -11.90 7.59
C MET A 59 -12.32 -11.05 7.78
N THR A 60 -12.48 -9.87 8.34
CA THR A 60 -11.39 -8.88 8.48
C THR A 60 -10.56 -9.06 9.74
N ILE A 61 -10.98 -9.92 10.66
CA ILE A 61 -10.26 -10.18 11.92
C ILE A 61 -9.14 -11.19 11.67
N SER A 62 -7.93 -10.87 12.10
CA SER A 62 -6.79 -11.78 12.04
C SER A 62 -6.92 -12.88 13.09
N PRO A 63 -6.92 -14.18 12.73
CA PRO A 63 -6.99 -15.26 13.71
C PRO A 63 -5.75 -15.32 14.62
N ARG A 64 -4.61 -14.77 14.15
CA ARG A 64 -3.38 -14.75 14.95
C ARG A 64 -3.39 -13.67 16.04
N THR A 65 -4.03 -12.52 15.78
CA THR A 65 -3.94 -11.35 16.67
C THR A 65 -5.28 -10.96 17.30
N GLY A 66 -6.39 -11.56 16.86
CA GLY A 66 -7.75 -11.17 17.26
C GLY A 66 -8.14 -9.75 16.85
N ARG A 67 -7.34 -9.06 16.05
CA ARG A 67 -7.54 -7.65 15.68
C ARG A 67 -7.92 -7.50 14.21
N PHE A 68 -8.57 -6.37 13.91
CA PHE A 68 -8.86 -5.98 12.53
C PHE A 68 -7.59 -5.88 11.70
N SER A 69 -7.63 -6.43 10.47
CA SER A 69 -6.55 -6.42 9.51
C SER A 69 -6.99 -5.75 8.20
N ALA A 70 -6.54 -4.52 7.97
CA ALA A 70 -6.75 -3.81 6.72
C ALA A 70 -6.14 -4.55 5.51
N GLN A 71 -5.03 -5.26 5.73
CA GLN A 71 -4.40 -6.07 4.68
C GLN A 71 -5.29 -7.23 4.26
N ARG A 72 -5.89 -7.97 5.22
CA ARG A 72 -6.85 -9.02 4.91
C ARG A 72 -8.04 -8.51 4.12
N ARG A 73 -8.65 -7.42 4.58
CA ARG A 73 -9.76 -6.78 3.87
C ARG A 73 -9.41 -6.45 2.43
N PHE A 74 -8.21 -5.94 2.21
CA PHE A 74 -7.73 -5.61 0.87
C PHE A 74 -7.49 -6.86 0.02
N ASP A 75 -6.75 -7.85 0.54
CA ASP A 75 -6.37 -9.05 -0.22
C ASP A 75 -7.60 -9.90 -0.57
N TYR A 76 -8.53 -10.06 0.39
CA TYR A 76 -9.76 -10.81 0.18
C TYR A 76 -10.70 -10.10 -0.80
N GLY A 77 -10.87 -8.78 -0.68
CA GLY A 77 -11.66 -8.00 -1.63
C GLY A 77 -11.11 -8.05 -3.05
N ARG A 78 -9.78 -8.02 -3.18
CA ARG A 78 -9.12 -8.17 -4.48
C ARG A 78 -9.34 -9.55 -5.09
N LEU A 79 -9.18 -10.61 -4.31
CA LEU A 79 -9.40 -11.98 -4.76
C LEU A 79 -10.86 -12.17 -5.21
N VAL A 80 -11.82 -11.76 -4.37
CA VAL A 80 -13.26 -11.90 -4.66
C VAL A 80 -13.63 -11.15 -5.96
N SER A 81 -13.11 -9.93 -6.16
CA SER A 81 -13.34 -9.19 -7.41
C SER A 81 -12.85 -9.94 -8.66
N VAL A 82 -11.72 -10.65 -8.56
CA VAL A 82 -11.20 -11.49 -9.67
C VAL A 82 -12.09 -12.71 -9.87
N PHE A 83 -12.54 -13.37 -8.81
CA PHE A 83 -13.41 -14.53 -8.86
C PHE A 83 -14.79 -14.18 -9.43
N ASP A 84 -15.40 -13.08 -8.98
CA ASP A 84 -16.68 -12.56 -9.51
C ASP A 84 -16.57 -12.27 -11.01
N SER A 85 -15.47 -11.61 -11.43
CA SER A 85 -15.22 -11.36 -12.85
C SER A 85 -15.12 -12.66 -13.64
N PHE A 86 -14.40 -13.65 -13.11
CA PHE A 86 -14.24 -14.94 -13.79
C PHE A 86 -15.58 -15.68 -13.94
N VAL A 87 -16.36 -15.76 -12.88
CA VAL A 87 -17.68 -16.43 -12.92
C VAL A 87 -18.63 -15.73 -13.88
N THR A 88 -18.58 -14.39 -13.95
CA THR A 88 -19.48 -13.60 -14.79
C THR A 88 -19.05 -13.60 -16.26
N THR A 89 -17.75 -13.52 -16.57
CA THR A 89 -17.23 -13.27 -17.92
C THR A 89 -16.44 -14.45 -18.50
N GLY A 90 -16.11 -15.46 -17.71
CA GLY A 90 -15.19 -16.53 -18.08
C GLY A 90 -13.73 -16.09 -18.20
N ARG A 91 -13.38 -14.86 -17.82
CA ARG A 91 -12.04 -14.31 -17.96
C ARG A 91 -11.52 -13.77 -16.63
N VAL A 92 -10.24 -14.00 -16.38
CA VAL A 92 -9.54 -13.45 -15.21
C VAL A 92 -9.24 -11.97 -15.49
N ASN A 93 -9.84 -11.09 -14.71
CA ASN A 93 -9.54 -9.66 -14.76
C ASN A 93 -8.57 -9.31 -13.61
N LEU A 94 -7.29 -9.15 -13.94
CA LEU A 94 -6.23 -8.78 -13.00
C LEU A 94 -6.10 -7.27 -12.80
N SER A 95 -6.99 -6.45 -13.38
CA SER A 95 -6.98 -5.01 -13.18
C SER A 95 -7.19 -4.73 -11.69
N CYS A 96 -6.10 -4.49 -10.98
CA CYS A 96 -6.16 -4.03 -9.61
C CYS A 96 -6.92 -2.72 -9.55
N ARG A 97 -7.96 -2.64 -8.70
CA ARG A 97 -8.38 -1.34 -8.16
C ARG A 97 -7.13 -0.72 -7.56
N LYS A 98 -6.58 0.30 -8.23
CA LYS A 98 -5.48 1.08 -7.66
C LYS A 98 -5.94 1.47 -6.26
N ARG A 99 -5.16 1.13 -5.23
CA ARG A 99 -5.41 1.63 -3.87
C ARG A 99 -5.54 3.13 -4.02
N GLY A 100 -6.79 3.63 -3.91
CA GLY A 100 -7.17 5.02 -4.01
C GLY A 100 -6.06 5.98 -4.40
N GLY A 101 -5.78 6.11 -5.69
CA GLY A 101 -4.83 7.08 -6.22
C GLY A 101 -5.32 8.52 -6.10
N GLY A 102 -6.45 8.73 -5.42
CA GLY A 102 -7.10 9.99 -5.21
C GLY A 102 -7.04 10.41 -3.75
N GLY A 103 -5.92 10.87 -3.25
CA GLY A 103 -5.94 11.82 -2.14
C GLY A 103 -6.58 13.14 -2.62
N ALA A 104 -7.02 14.00 -1.67
CA ALA A 104 -7.43 15.35 -2.01
C ALA A 104 -6.35 16.01 -2.89
N ARG A 105 -6.79 16.79 -3.86
CA ARG A 105 -5.89 17.56 -4.73
C ARG A 105 -5.93 19.01 -4.27
N PRO A 106 -4.83 19.76 -4.40
CA PRO A 106 -4.83 21.18 -4.12
C PRO A 106 -5.78 21.91 -5.08
N GLU A 107 -6.44 22.95 -4.57
CA GLU A 107 -7.37 23.79 -5.31
C GLU A 107 -6.77 25.17 -5.62
N VAL A 108 -5.75 25.61 -4.87
CA VAL A 108 -5.03 26.87 -5.10
C VAL A 108 -4.18 26.77 -6.36
N GLY A 109 -4.31 27.75 -7.24
CA GLY A 109 -3.68 27.76 -8.56
C GLY A 109 -2.16 27.55 -8.53
N GLU A 110 -1.45 28.18 -7.58
CA GLU A 110 -0.01 27.98 -7.42
C GLU A 110 0.33 26.54 -7.06
N PHE A 111 -0.40 25.93 -6.15
CA PHE A 111 -0.16 24.56 -5.73
C PHE A 111 -0.51 23.53 -6.82
N ILE A 112 -1.52 23.85 -7.64
CA ILE A 112 -1.82 23.07 -8.85
C ILE A 112 -0.62 23.14 -9.80
N ALA A 113 -0.10 24.33 -10.08
CA ALA A 113 1.05 24.54 -10.95
C ALA A 113 2.30 23.80 -10.44
N VAL A 114 2.59 23.88 -9.15
CA VAL A 114 3.71 23.18 -8.52
C VAL A 114 3.52 21.66 -8.63
N SER A 115 2.30 21.15 -8.44
CA SER A 115 2.02 19.71 -8.58
C SER A 115 2.26 19.21 -10.00
N VAL A 116 1.80 19.97 -11.01
CA VAL A 116 2.00 19.64 -12.43
C VAL A 116 3.48 19.68 -12.80
N ALA A 117 4.21 20.72 -12.37
CA ALA A 117 5.65 20.82 -12.60
C ALA A 117 6.42 19.67 -11.94
N TRP A 118 6.03 19.26 -10.73
CA TRP A 118 6.62 18.10 -10.05
C TRP A 118 6.35 16.79 -10.79
N GLU A 119 5.13 16.57 -11.27
CA GLU A 119 4.78 15.39 -12.06
C GLU A 119 5.58 15.32 -13.37
N ALA A 120 5.78 16.47 -14.03
CA ALA A 120 6.62 16.58 -15.23
C ALA A 120 8.11 16.30 -14.93
N ASP A 121 8.67 16.84 -13.83
CA ASP A 121 10.06 16.57 -13.42
C ASP A 121 10.27 15.07 -13.18
N MET A 122 9.38 14.42 -12.44
CA MET A 122 9.46 12.98 -12.19
C MET A 122 9.43 12.16 -13.48
N SER A 123 8.57 12.54 -14.42
CA SER A 123 8.47 11.88 -15.74
C SER A 123 9.72 12.07 -16.57
N ASN A 124 10.27 13.29 -16.61
CA ASN A 124 11.50 13.60 -17.34
C ASN A 124 12.73 12.86 -16.78
N ARG A 125 12.72 12.59 -15.48
CA ARG A 125 13.76 11.76 -14.83
C ARG A 125 13.57 10.27 -15.04
N GLY A 126 12.52 9.84 -15.74
CA GLY A 126 12.25 8.43 -16.04
C GLY A 126 11.88 7.60 -14.81
N LEU A 127 11.28 8.18 -13.78
CA LEU A 127 10.90 7.44 -12.58
C LEU A 127 9.75 6.48 -12.89
N ALA A 128 9.79 5.28 -12.27
CA ALA A 128 8.72 4.30 -12.39
C ALA A 128 7.37 4.88 -11.89
N SER A 129 6.27 4.54 -12.57
CA SER A 129 4.92 5.03 -12.24
C SER A 129 4.56 4.87 -10.76
N ALA A 130 4.91 3.72 -10.15
CA ALA A 130 4.68 3.49 -8.71
C ALA A 130 5.45 4.48 -7.81
N THR A 131 6.64 4.90 -8.22
CA THR A 131 7.45 5.92 -7.52
C THR A 131 6.82 7.29 -7.68
N CYS A 132 6.41 7.66 -8.90
CA CYS A 132 5.69 8.91 -9.16
C CYS A 132 4.41 8.99 -8.33
N ASP A 133 3.62 7.91 -8.27
CA ASP A 133 2.42 7.83 -7.44
C ASP A 133 2.73 8.03 -5.94
N ALA A 134 3.81 7.44 -5.45
CA ALA A 134 4.21 7.55 -4.05
C ALA A 134 4.65 8.98 -3.70
N TYR A 135 5.54 9.56 -4.48
CA TYR A 135 6.06 10.91 -4.28
C TYR A 135 4.97 11.97 -4.47
N GLY A 136 4.19 11.85 -5.55
CA GLY A 136 3.09 12.77 -5.83
C GLY A 136 2.00 12.75 -4.76
N ARG A 137 1.71 11.60 -4.17
CA ARG A 137 0.72 11.49 -3.09
C ARG A 137 1.12 12.29 -1.85
N VAL A 138 2.38 12.19 -1.43
CA VAL A 138 2.85 12.90 -0.24
C VAL A 138 2.95 14.40 -0.52
N ALA A 139 3.45 14.79 -1.69
CA ALA A 139 3.52 16.19 -2.12
C ALA A 139 2.13 16.84 -2.13
N ARG A 140 1.14 16.23 -2.80
CA ARG A 140 -0.24 16.74 -2.82
C ARG A 140 -0.84 16.82 -1.42
N GLY A 141 -0.58 15.80 -0.58
CA GLY A 141 -1.05 15.82 0.81
C GLY A 141 -0.52 17.00 1.60
N TYR A 142 0.73 17.40 1.38
CA TYR A 142 1.32 18.58 2.01
C TYR A 142 0.71 19.89 1.47
N LEU A 143 0.55 20.02 0.16
CA LEU A 143 -0.04 21.20 -0.44
C LEU A 143 -1.49 21.44 0.04
N VAL A 144 -2.31 20.38 0.08
CA VAL A 144 -3.66 20.44 0.65
C VAL A 144 -3.63 20.78 2.15
N PHE A 145 -2.64 20.30 2.88
CA PHE A 145 -2.46 20.68 4.28
C PHE A 145 -2.15 22.16 4.43
N LEU A 146 -1.30 22.75 3.58
CA LEU A 146 -1.03 24.19 3.56
C LEU A 146 -2.30 24.98 3.28
N GLU A 147 -3.10 24.59 2.30
CA GLU A 147 -4.40 25.20 2.00
C GLU A 147 -5.33 25.20 3.22
N SER A 148 -5.39 24.08 3.93
CA SER A 148 -6.21 23.96 5.14
C SER A 148 -5.78 24.90 6.27
N ARG A 149 -4.54 25.43 6.19
CA ARG A 149 -3.97 26.43 7.10
C ARG A 149 -4.06 27.86 6.58
N GLY A 150 -4.71 28.05 5.43
CA GLY A 150 -4.85 29.37 4.79
C GLY A 150 -3.58 29.84 4.07
N ILE A 151 -2.60 28.95 3.86
CA ILE A 151 -1.38 29.25 3.09
C ILE A 151 -1.68 28.97 1.63
N SER A 152 -1.51 29.96 0.77
CA SER A 152 -1.79 29.89 -0.66
C SER A 152 -0.56 30.00 -1.55
N CYS A 153 0.61 30.29 -0.96
CA CYS A 153 1.88 30.41 -1.65
C CYS A 153 2.93 29.52 -0.96
N LEU A 154 3.73 28.81 -1.73
CA LEU A 154 4.80 27.96 -1.18
C LEU A 154 5.93 28.80 -0.54
N ALA A 155 6.06 30.06 -0.94
CA ALA A 155 7.00 31.00 -0.33
C ALA A 155 6.66 31.30 1.14
N ASP A 156 5.37 31.26 1.50
CA ASP A 156 4.88 31.51 2.87
C ASP A 156 4.96 30.27 3.78
N ALA A 157 5.23 29.10 3.19
CA ALA A 157 5.48 27.91 3.97
C ALA A 157 6.86 27.97 4.62
N ASP A 158 6.97 27.46 5.84
CA ASP A 158 8.20 27.41 6.62
C ASP A 158 8.46 26.00 7.19
N GLY A 159 9.59 25.82 7.87
CA GLY A 159 9.92 24.56 8.51
C GLY A 159 8.88 24.10 9.53
N SER A 160 8.17 25.04 10.21
CA SER A 160 7.12 24.70 11.16
C SER A 160 5.91 24.05 10.48
N SER A 161 5.59 24.48 9.26
CA SER A 161 4.51 23.91 8.44
C SER A 161 4.81 22.46 8.04
N VAL A 162 6.07 22.13 7.75
CA VAL A 162 6.52 20.76 7.47
C VAL A 162 6.37 19.87 8.71
N LEU A 163 6.80 20.35 9.87
CA LEU A 163 6.69 19.60 11.13
C LEU A 163 5.22 19.36 11.50
N ALA A 164 4.39 20.41 11.40
CA ALA A 164 2.95 20.31 11.68
C ALA A 164 2.23 19.34 10.71
N PHE A 165 2.63 19.30 9.44
CA PHE A 165 2.14 18.30 8.49
C PHE A 165 2.48 16.88 8.94
N LEU A 166 3.75 16.62 9.27
CA LEU A 166 4.19 15.30 9.72
C LEU A 166 3.52 14.89 11.04
N GLU A 167 3.31 15.84 11.94
CA GLU A 167 2.55 15.61 13.18
C GLU A 167 1.09 15.23 12.88
N SER A 168 0.43 15.93 11.96
CA SER A 168 -0.95 15.62 11.55
C SER A 168 -1.12 14.18 11.03
N LEU A 169 -0.07 13.63 10.44
CA LEU A 169 -0.05 12.26 9.96
C LEU A 169 0.16 11.25 11.09
N SER A 170 0.83 11.63 12.17
CA SER A 170 1.14 10.73 13.30
C SER A 170 -0.12 10.20 14.00
N CYS A 171 -1.22 10.95 13.95
CA CYS A 171 -2.51 10.52 14.49
C CYS A 171 -3.14 9.34 13.72
N ARG A 172 -2.77 9.16 12.44
CA ARG A 172 -3.36 8.14 11.54
C ARG A 172 -2.39 7.05 11.12
N TRP A 173 -1.10 7.30 11.23
CA TRP A 173 -0.05 6.43 10.71
C TRP A 173 0.85 5.93 11.85
N ALA A 174 1.23 4.66 11.78
CA ALA A 174 2.21 4.13 12.71
C ALA A 174 3.55 4.88 12.55
N ARG A 175 4.29 5.05 13.65
CA ARG A 175 5.61 5.73 13.65
C ARG A 175 6.59 5.16 12.61
N SER A 176 6.58 3.84 12.41
CA SER A 176 7.37 3.17 11.37
C SER A 176 7.01 3.59 9.95
N SER A 177 5.75 3.97 9.71
CA SER A 177 5.26 4.42 8.40
C SER A 177 5.63 5.88 8.10
N LEU A 178 5.87 6.70 9.13
CA LEU A 178 6.32 8.09 8.96
C LEU A 178 7.69 8.17 8.29
N PHE A 179 8.56 7.18 8.54
CA PHE A 179 9.83 7.09 7.81
C PHE A 179 9.62 7.01 6.30
N TRP A 180 8.67 6.20 5.84
CA TRP A 180 8.30 6.11 4.43
C TRP A 180 7.76 7.45 3.90
N VAL A 181 6.92 8.14 4.68
CA VAL A 181 6.41 9.47 4.31
C VAL A 181 7.55 10.45 4.11
N VAL A 182 8.44 10.60 5.09
CA VAL A 182 9.59 11.51 5.01
C VAL A 182 10.50 11.18 3.82
N SER A 183 10.76 9.89 3.58
CA SER A 183 11.58 9.45 2.46
C SER A 183 10.97 9.81 1.09
N ASN A 184 9.63 9.75 0.97
CA ASN A 184 8.92 10.11 -0.26
C ASN A 184 8.63 11.62 -0.37
N PHE A 185 8.71 12.36 0.72
CA PHE A 185 8.47 13.79 0.77
C PHE A 185 9.72 14.62 0.41
N ARG A 186 10.88 14.20 0.88
CA ARG A 186 12.14 14.90 0.65
C ARG A 186 12.44 15.22 -0.83
N PRO A 187 12.21 14.32 -1.81
CA PRO A 187 12.45 14.63 -3.21
C PRO A 187 11.62 15.82 -3.70
N PHE A 188 10.36 15.94 -3.25
CA PHE A 188 9.50 17.08 -3.57
C PHE A 188 10.04 18.38 -2.94
N LEU A 189 10.40 18.35 -1.66
CA LEU A 189 10.97 19.54 -1.00
C LEU A 189 12.28 20.00 -1.65
N LYS A 190 13.12 19.08 -2.11
CA LYS A 190 14.32 19.42 -2.88
C LYS A 190 13.97 20.03 -4.23
N PHE A 191 12.94 19.53 -4.91
CA PHE A 191 12.46 20.09 -6.17
C PHE A 191 12.00 21.54 -6.02
N THR A 192 11.39 21.92 -4.90
CA THR A 192 10.98 23.31 -4.64
C THR A 192 12.15 24.28 -4.42
N GLY A 193 13.38 23.79 -4.26
CA GLY A 193 14.57 24.61 -3.98
C GLY A 193 14.65 25.16 -2.56
N ARG A 194 13.71 24.80 -1.66
CA ARG A 194 13.60 25.30 -0.28
C ARG A 194 14.41 24.42 0.68
N ALA A 195 15.67 24.79 0.92
CA ALA A 195 16.57 24.08 1.82
C ALA A 195 16.04 24.02 3.26
N ASP A 196 15.42 25.10 3.74
CA ASP A 196 14.81 25.20 5.06
C ASP A 196 13.71 24.14 5.30
N LEU A 197 12.88 23.87 4.29
CA LEU A 197 11.85 22.83 4.36
C LEU A 197 12.46 21.41 4.34
N VAL A 198 13.54 21.24 3.57
CA VAL A 198 14.29 19.97 3.52
C VAL A 198 14.92 19.66 4.90
N ASP A 199 15.51 20.66 5.53
CA ASP A 199 16.15 20.54 6.84
C ASP A 199 15.10 20.22 7.92
N ALA A 200 13.96 20.92 7.91
CA ALA A 200 12.86 20.64 8.82
C ALA A 200 12.36 19.18 8.70
N ALA A 201 12.21 18.67 7.48
CA ALA A 201 11.86 17.26 7.26
C ALA A 201 12.97 16.30 7.74
N GLY A 202 14.21 16.77 7.81
CA GLY A 202 15.35 16.04 8.39
C GLY A 202 15.26 15.88 9.90
N LEU A 203 14.80 16.92 10.60
CA LEU A 203 14.63 16.90 12.05
C LEU A 203 13.56 15.88 12.51
N ALA A 204 12.54 15.66 11.70
CA ALA A 204 11.50 14.65 11.93
C ALA A 204 12.02 13.20 11.78
N GLY A 205 13.32 13.02 11.67
CA GLY A 205 13.99 11.74 11.43
C GLY A 205 13.57 10.65 12.41
N VAL A 206 12.69 9.78 11.96
CA VAL A 206 12.34 8.55 12.68
C VAL A 206 13.52 7.60 12.56
N ARG A 207 14.37 7.54 13.59
CA ARG A 207 15.38 6.50 13.67
C ARG A 207 14.68 5.14 13.66
N ARG A 208 15.01 4.28 12.70
CA ARG A 208 14.64 2.87 12.78
C ARG A 208 15.38 2.31 14.02
N SER A 209 14.65 1.97 15.07
CA SER A 209 15.20 1.03 16.03
C SER A 209 15.23 -0.33 15.34
N HIS A 210 16.40 -0.74 14.90
CA HIS A 210 16.60 -2.14 14.58
C HIS A 210 16.53 -2.87 15.93
N ALA A 211 15.48 -3.67 16.12
CA ALA A 211 15.56 -4.68 17.17
C ALA A 211 16.80 -5.52 16.83
N ILE A 212 17.74 -5.55 17.74
CA ILE A 212 18.85 -6.50 17.66
C ILE A 212 18.15 -7.86 17.73
N LEU A 213 18.15 -8.60 16.60
CA LEU A 213 17.71 -9.97 16.62
C LEU A 213 18.55 -10.67 17.68
N PRO A 214 17.95 -11.41 18.62
CA PRO A 214 18.73 -12.19 19.55
C PRO A 214 19.64 -13.09 18.72
N VAL A 215 20.93 -12.95 18.95
CA VAL A 215 21.94 -13.85 18.36
C VAL A 215 21.58 -15.24 18.87
N LEU A 216 21.49 -16.21 17.98
CA LEU A 216 21.40 -17.63 18.37
C LEU A 216 22.48 -17.90 19.42
N SER A 217 22.12 -18.49 20.53
CA SER A 217 23.12 -18.94 21.50
C SER A 217 23.97 -20.06 20.86
N ASP A 218 25.19 -20.23 21.34
CA ASP A 218 26.09 -21.30 20.84
C ASP A 218 25.43 -22.69 20.92
N ASP A 219 24.47 -22.88 21.83
CA ASP A 219 23.68 -24.10 21.97
C ASP A 219 22.60 -24.23 20.89
N ASP A 220 21.95 -23.13 20.52
CA ASP A 220 20.97 -23.13 19.42
C ASP A 220 21.69 -23.36 18.07
N GLU A 221 22.91 -22.83 17.90
CA GLU A 221 23.74 -23.03 16.70
C GLU A 221 24.13 -24.51 16.55
N ARG A 222 24.51 -25.18 17.66
CA ARG A 222 24.82 -26.61 17.67
C ARG A 222 23.63 -27.47 17.31
N LEU A 223 22.43 -27.12 17.76
CA LEU A 223 21.19 -27.84 17.44
C LEU A 223 20.84 -27.73 15.95
N VAL A 224 21.09 -26.58 15.32
CA VAL A 224 20.82 -26.36 13.87
C VAL A 224 21.82 -27.13 13.01
N VAL A 225 23.07 -27.27 13.45
CA VAL A 225 24.12 -28.00 12.69
C VAL A 225 23.96 -29.52 12.80
N GLN A 226 23.25 -30.03 13.81
CA GLN A 226 23.02 -31.48 14.04
C GLN A 226 21.69 -32.00 13.45
N ALA A 227 20.84 -31.12 12.86
CA ALA A 227 19.56 -31.48 12.24
C ALA A 227 19.68 -31.58 10.71
#